data_832d866e4b6caa6cb12ebabe6ec40fdd
#
_entry.id   832d866e4b6caa6cb12ebabe6ec40fdd
#
_cell.length_a   1.000
_cell.length_b   1.000
_cell.length_c   1.000
_cell.angle_alpha   90.00
_cell.angle_beta   90.00
_cell.angle_gamma   90.00
#
_symmetry.space_group_name_H-M   'P 1'
#
loop_
_entity.id
_entity.type
_entity.pdbx_description
1 polymer ?
#
loop_
_entity_poly.entity_id
_entity_poly.type
_entity_poly.pdbx_seq_one_letter_code
_entity_poly.pdbx_strand_id
1 'polypeptide(L)'
;MNERRARELVARERTRIVALLAEQVGEIRADGSLQRQQTGEYEDAASELDSESVSVALAADLREQLAAVERAEERLAKGTYGRSVESGLSIPDERLEAEPLAERTIEEQRDHEKHGSRRLYS
;
A
#
# COMPACT_ATOMS: atom_id res chain seq x y z
N MET A 1 -17.43 6.63 13.47
CA MET A 1 -17.52 7.14 12.07
C MET A 1 -18.74 6.50 11.41
N ASN A 2 -19.51 7.26 10.65
CA ASN A 2 -20.64 6.65 9.97
C ASN A 2 -20.18 5.83 8.76
N GLU A 3 -20.99 4.89 8.37
CA GLU A 3 -20.69 3.93 7.29
C GLU A 3 -20.45 4.61 5.94
N ARG A 4 -21.24 5.65 5.63
CA ARG A 4 -21.11 6.41 4.39
C ARG A 4 -19.73 7.06 4.28
N ARG A 5 -19.27 7.71 5.35
CA ARG A 5 -17.97 8.35 5.39
C ARG A 5 -16.84 7.33 5.27
N ALA A 6 -16.98 6.21 5.97
CA ALA A 6 -16.01 5.12 5.91
C ALA A 6 -15.86 4.60 4.48
N ARG A 7 -16.96 4.38 3.79
CA ARG A 7 -16.95 3.93 2.39
C ARG A 7 -16.29 4.94 1.45
N GLU A 8 -16.57 6.23 1.67
CA GLU A 8 -15.95 7.30 0.88
C GLU A 8 -14.44 7.31 1.04
N LEU A 9 -13.95 7.19 2.26
CA LEU A 9 -12.52 7.19 2.57
C LEU A 9 -11.81 5.99 1.93
N VAL A 10 -12.36 4.81 2.07
CA VAL A 10 -11.78 3.60 1.50
C VAL A 10 -11.82 3.65 -0.04
N ALA A 11 -12.90 4.14 -0.62
CA ALA A 11 -13.02 4.29 -2.07
C ALA A 11 -11.98 5.28 -2.63
N ARG A 12 -11.70 6.37 -1.92
CA ARG A 12 -10.65 7.32 -2.30
C ARG A 12 -9.28 6.67 -2.29
N GLU A 13 -9.00 5.89 -1.25
CA GLU A 13 -7.73 5.16 -1.15
C GLU A 13 -7.57 4.16 -2.30
N ARG A 14 -8.62 3.43 -2.61
CA ARG A 14 -8.60 2.50 -3.75
C ARG A 14 -8.28 3.22 -5.06
N THR A 15 -8.99 4.30 -5.34
CA THR A 15 -8.80 5.09 -6.56
C THR A 15 -7.36 5.59 -6.67
N ARG A 16 -6.83 6.15 -5.58
CA ARG A 16 -5.47 6.66 -5.54
C ARG A 16 -4.43 5.56 -5.79
N ILE A 17 -4.56 4.46 -5.09
CA ILE A 17 -3.60 3.34 -5.17
C ILE A 17 -3.65 2.68 -6.55
N VAL A 18 -4.83 2.43 -7.08
CA VAL A 18 -4.99 1.82 -8.41
C VAL A 18 -4.39 2.71 -9.49
N ALA A 19 -4.61 4.03 -9.42
CA ALA A 19 -4.03 4.97 -10.37
C ALA A 19 -2.50 4.99 -10.31
N LEU A 20 -1.93 5.02 -9.11
CA LEU A 20 -0.49 4.99 -8.91
C LEU A 20 0.12 3.68 -9.39
N LEU A 21 -0.54 2.57 -9.11
CA LEU A 21 -0.07 1.25 -9.53
C LEU A 21 -0.08 1.13 -11.06
N ALA A 22 -1.13 1.59 -11.72
CA ALA A 22 -1.22 1.60 -13.18
C ALA A 22 -0.10 2.43 -13.80
N GLU A 23 0.23 3.58 -13.20
CA GLU A 23 1.32 4.44 -13.64
C GLU A 23 2.67 3.72 -13.51
N GLN A 24 2.94 3.09 -12.37
CA GLN A 24 4.19 2.35 -12.15
C GLN A 24 4.34 1.17 -13.09
N VAL A 25 3.29 0.40 -13.29
CA VAL A 25 3.30 -0.73 -14.23
C VAL A 25 3.51 -0.23 -15.66
N GLY A 26 2.90 0.89 -16.03
CA GLY A 26 3.10 1.52 -17.34
C GLY A 26 4.56 1.94 -17.56
N GLU A 27 5.18 2.55 -16.55
CA GLU A 27 6.60 2.94 -16.59
C GLU A 27 7.53 1.73 -16.76
N ILE A 28 7.29 0.68 -15.99
CA ILE A 28 8.07 -0.56 -16.08
C ILE A 28 8.00 -1.14 -17.50
N ARG A 29 6.81 -1.18 -18.09
CA ARG A 29 6.60 -1.69 -19.44
C ARG A 29 7.25 -0.81 -20.50
N ALA A 30 7.12 0.51 -20.35
CA ALA A 30 7.69 1.48 -21.27
C ALA A 30 9.22 1.39 -21.25
N ASP A 31 9.83 1.37 -20.08
CA ASP A 31 11.27 1.23 -19.90
C ASP A 31 11.78 -0.09 -20.48
N GLY A 32 11.10 -1.18 -20.19
CA GLY A 32 11.42 -2.49 -20.74
C GLY A 32 11.36 -2.54 -22.26
N SER A 33 10.38 -1.86 -22.86
CA SER A 33 10.25 -1.77 -24.32
C SER A 33 11.35 -0.93 -24.93
N LEU A 34 11.70 0.20 -24.32
CA LEU A 34 12.79 1.07 -24.78
C LEU A 34 14.14 0.38 -24.67
N GLN A 35 14.39 -0.37 -23.61
CA GLN A 35 15.61 -1.15 -23.42
C GLN A 35 15.81 -2.19 -24.51
N ARG A 36 14.75 -2.84 -24.93
CA ARG A 36 14.80 -3.84 -26.01
C ARG A 36 15.13 -3.21 -27.36
N GLN A 37 14.80 -1.96 -27.57
CA GLN A 37 15.08 -1.23 -28.80
C GLN A 37 16.48 -0.62 -28.83
N GLN A 38 17.08 -0.39 -27.66
CA GLN A 38 18.40 0.23 -27.52
C GLN A 38 19.48 -0.82 -27.24
N THR A 39 19.49 -1.87 -27.98
CA THR A 39 20.50 -2.93 -27.83
C THR A 39 21.88 -2.42 -28.22
N GLY A 40 22.78 -2.21 -27.25
CA GLY A 40 24.16 -1.87 -27.51
C GLY A 40 24.84 -0.91 -26.55
N GLU A 41 24.13 -0.29 -25.64
CA GLU A 41 24.73 0.65 -24.67
C GLU A 41 24.79 0.04 -23.26
N TYR A 42 25.96 -0.50 -22.93
CA TYR A 42 26.19 -1.19 -21.66
C TYR A 42 26.17 -0.26 -20.44
N GLU A 43 26.51 1.02 -20.60
CA GLU A 43 26.57 1.98 -19.51
C GLU A 43 25.16 2.39 -19.05
N ASP A 44 24.22 2.46 -19.95
CA ASP A 44 22.84 2.77 -19.66
C ASP A 44 22.11 1.59 -19.01
N ALA A 45 22.53 0.36 -19.28
CA ALA A 45 21.89 -0.83 -18.75
C ALA A 45 21.94 -0.93 -17.21
N ALA A 46 23.06 -0.54 -16.57
CA ALA A 46 23.19 -0.59 -15.12
C ALA A 46 22.30 0.45 -14.42
N SER A 47 22.25 1.67 -14.96
CA SER A 47 21.43 2.75 -14.48
C SER A 47 19.93 2.43 -14.64
N GLU A 48 19.56 1.83 -15.76
CA GLU A 48 18.20 1.41 -16.06
C GLU A 48 17.74 0.25 -15.17
N LEU A 49 18.62 -0.69 -14.85
CA LEU A 49 18.33 -1.79 -13.93
C LEU A 49 18.03 -1.28 -12.51
N ASP A 50 18.78 -0.28 -12.02
CA ASP A 50 18.54 0.32 -10.71
C ASP A 50 17.19 1.05 -10.69
N SER A 51 16.89 1.82 -11.73
CA SER A 51 15.63 2.51 -11.90
C SER A 51 14.45 1.54 -11.98
N GLU A 52 14.62 0.46 -12.74
CA GLU A 52 13.62 -0.60 -12.89
C GLU A 52 13.39 -1.32 -11.57
N SER A 53 14.45 -1.60 -10.79
CA SER A 53 14.34 -2.20 -9.46
C SER A 53 13.55 -1.33 -8.49
N VAL A 54 13.76 -0.01 -8.50
CA VAL A 54 13.00 0.94 -7.69
C VAL A 54 11.53 0.94 -8.11
N SER A 55 11.25 0.96 -9.41
CA SER A 55 9.87 0.92 -9.93
C SER A 55 9.16 -0.39 -9.57
N VAL A 56 9.86 -1.51 -9.63
CA VAL A 56 9.32 -2.82 -9.23
C VAL A 56 9.02 -2.84 -7.73
N ALA A 57 9.91 -2.29 -6.90
CA ALA A 57 9.70 -2.20 -5.45
C ALA A 57 8.50 -1.32 -5.11
N LEU A 58 8.36 -0.18 -5.79
CA LEU A 58 7.20 0.70 -5.61
C LEU A 58 5.90 0.01 -6.02
N ALA A 59 5.91 -0.72 -7.13
CA ALA A 59 4.74 -1.48 -7.58
C ALA A 59 4.36 -2.56 -6.57
N ALA A 60 5.35 -3.25 -5.99
CA ALA A 60 5.11 -4.25 -4.95
C ALA A 60 4.49 -3.63 -3.70
N ASP A 61 4.99 -2.47 -3.26
CA ASP A 61 4.43 -1.74 -2.13
C ASP A 61 2.98 -1.30 -2.40
N LEU A 62 2.71 -0.79 -3.59
CA LEU A 62 1.36 -0.39 -3.98
C LEU A 62 0.39 -1.58 -4.04
N ARG A 63 0.87 -2.76 -4.45
CA ARG A 63 0.06 -3.98 -4.42
C ARG A 63 -0.26 -4.40 -2.98
N GLU A 64 0.67 -4.23 -2.06
CA GLU A 64 0.45 -4.43 -0.63
C GLU A 64 -0.61 -3.47 -0.09
N GLN A 65 -0.54 -2.20 -0.48
CA GLN A 65 -1.55 -1.20 -0.13
C GLN A 65 -2.92 -1.55 -0.71
N LEU A 66 -2.96 -2.07 -1.93
CA LEU A 66 -4.22 -2.51 -2.55
C LEU A 66 -4.82 -3.69 -1.78
N ALA A 67 -3.99 -4.62 -1.32
CA ALA A 67 -4.45 -5.72 -0.47
C ALA A 67 -5.04 -5.19 0.85
N ALA A 68 -4.45 -4.13 1.42
CA ALA A 68 -5.00 -3.47 2.61
C ALA A 68 -6.36 -2.82 2.32
N VAL A 69 -6.54 -2.23 1.13
CA VAL A 69 -7.83 -1.70 0.68
C VAL A 69 -8.88 -2.82 0.64
N GLU A 70 -8.52 -3.95 0.06
CA GLU A 70 -9.42 -5.10 -0.05
C GLU A 70 -9.84 -5.63 1.33
N ARG A 71 -8.90 -5.66 2.28
CA ARG A 71 -9.23 -6.02 3.67
C ARG A 71 -10.16 -5.00 4.32
N ALA A 72 -9.96 -3.71 4.05
CA ALA A 72 -10.85 -2.66 4.56
C ALA A 72 -12.25 -2.77 3.97
N GLU A 73 -12.35 -3.05 2.67
CA GLU A 73 -13.63 -3.28 2.00
C GLU A 73 -14.37 -4.49 2.60
N GLU A 74 -13.64 -5.54 2.92
CA GLU A 74 -14.20 -6.72 3.57
C GLU A 74 -14.72 -6.40 4.96
N ARG A 75 -13.98 -5.60 5.74
CA ARG A 75 -14.43 -5.15 7.07
C ARG A 75 -15.67 -4.26 6.97
N LEU A 76 -15.74 -3.39 5.97
CA LEU A 76 -16.95 -2.60 5.71
C LEU A 76 -18.15 -3.50 5.45
N ALA A 77 -18.00 -4.53 4.63
CA ALA A 77 -19.06 -5.49 4.32
C ALA A 77 -19.51 -6.26 5.57
N LYS A 78 -18.59 -6.57 6.47
CA LYS A 78 -18.88 -7.30 7.72
C LYS A 78 -19.33 -6.41 8.87
N GLY A 79 -19.26 -5.09 8.70
CA GLY A 79 -19.61 -4.15 9.77
C GLY A 79 -18.56 -4.03 10.86
N THR A 80 -17.31 -4.39 10.58
CA THR A 80 -16.20 -4.34 11.55
C THR A 80 -15.16 -3.26 11.24
N TYR A 81 -15.38 -2.47 10.21
CA TYR A 81 -14.49 -1.36 9.89
C TYR A 81 -14.46 -0.35 11.07
N GLY A 82 -13.28 0.18 11.35
CA GLY A 82 -13.09 1.11 12.45
C GLY A 82 -12.83 0.45 13.79
N ARG A 83 -12.69 -0.86 13.80
CA ARG A 83 -12.31 -1.61 15.00
C ARG A 83 -10.97 -2.30 14.78
N SER A 84 -10.15 -2.33 15.82
CA SER A 84 -8.85 -3.02 15.75
C SER A 84 -9.04 -4.49 15.38
N VAL A 85 -8.21 -4.99 14.47
CA VAL A 85 -8.19 -6.40 14.11
C VAL A 85 -7.62 -7.27 15.22
N GLU A 86 -6.87 -6.69 16.16
CA GLU A 86 -6.29 -7.40 17.29
C GLU A 86 -7.22 -7.45 18.50
N SER A 87 -7.71 -6.30 18.94
CA SER A 87 -8.45 -6.17 20.20
C SER A 87 -9.95 -5.92 20.04
N GLY A 88 -10.37 -5.50 18.86
CA GLY A 88 -11.75 -5.07 18.65
C GLY A 88 -12.06 -3.68 19.21
N LEU A 89 -11.05 -3.00 19.80
CA LEU A 89 -11.22 -1.64 20.29
C LEU A 89 -11.48 -0.68 19.15
N SER A 90 -12.27 0.35 19.43
CA SER A 90 -12.61 1.36 18.43
C SER A 90 -11.37 2.17 18.04
N ILE A 91 -11.14 2.32 16.75
CA ILE A 91 -10.09 3.18 16.21
C ILE A 91 -10.67 4.60 16.12
N PRO A 92 -10.00 5.63 16.70
CA PRO A 92 -10.54 6.99 16.65
C PRO A 92 -10.79 7.49 15.22
N ASP A 93 -11.87 8.25 15.05
CA ASP A 93 -12.24 8.80 13.74
C ASP A 93 -11.13 9.66 13.13
N GLU A 94 -10.41 10.43 13.96
CA GLU A 94 -9.27 11.23 13.50
C GLU A 94 -8.20 10.39 12.82
N ARG A 95 -7.94 9.22 13.41
CA ARG A 95 -6.96 8.29 12.82
C ARG A 95 -7.46 7.71 11.51
N LEU A 96 -8.73 7.36 11.43
CA LEU A 96 -9.34 6.83 10.20
C LEU A 96 -9.40 7.88 9.10
N GLU A 97 -9.63 9.15 9.45
CA GLU A 97 -9.60 10.24 8.45
C GLU A 97 -8.19 10.43 7.89
N ALA A 98 -7.16 10.31 8.73
CA ALA A 98 -5.77 10.43 8.30
C ALA A 98 -5.26 9.14 7.62
N GLU A 99 -5.65 7.99 8.14
CA GLU A 99 -5.23 6.67 7.64
C GLU A 99 -6.45 5.76 7.51
N PRO A 100 -7.19 5.86 6.39
CA PRO A 100 -8.41 5.06 6.21
C PRO A 100 -8.21 3.55 6.25
N LEU A 101 -6.98 3.09 5.99
CA LEU A 101 -6.66 1.66 5.99
C LEU A 101 -6.10 1.17 7.32
N ALA A 102 -6.12 2.00 8.37
CA ALA A 102 -5.64 1.63 9.70
C ALA A 102 -6.41 0.41 10.21
N GLU A 103 -5.68 -0.59 10.69
CA GLU A 103 -6.23 -1.86 11.18
C GLU A 103 -6.09 -2.01 12.69
N ARG A 104 -5.36 -1.08 13.33
CA ARG A 104 -5.01 -1.11 14.74
C ARG A 104 -5.09 0.29 15.33
N THR A 105 -5.23 0.37 16.65
CA THR A 105 -5.04 1.65 17.34
C THR A 105 -3.58 2.06 17.22
N ILE A 106 -3.27 3.32 17.49
CA ILE A 106 -1.90 3.81 17.34
C ILE A 106 -0.93 3.10 18.31
N GLU A 107 -1.38 2.79 19.52
CA GLU A 107 -0.59 2.04 20.51
C GLU A 107 -0.32 0.62 20.03
N GLU A 108 -1.33 -0.05 19.50
CA GLU A 108 -1.20 -1.40 18.95
C GLU A 108 -0.28 -1.42 17.74
N GLN A 109 -0.37 -0.40 16.88
CA GLN A 109 0.48 -0.29 15.70
C GLN A 109 1.94 -0.11 16.09
N ARG A 110 2.22 0.74 17.07
CA ARG A 110 3.58 0.93 17.60
C ARG A 110 4.15 -0.34 18.19
N ASP A 111 3.32 -1.05 18.95
CA ASP A 111 3.73 -2.33 19.56
C ASP A 111 3.98 -3.39 18.50
N HIS A 112 3.13 -3.46 17.50
CA HIS A 112 3.29 -4.37 16.37
C HIS A 112 4.60 -4.12 15.60
N GLU A 113 4.94 -2.86 15.36
CA GLU A 113 6.18 -2.47 14.69
C GLU A 113 7.41 -2.84 15.52
N LYS A 114 7.36 -2.63 16.84
CA LYS A 114 8.45 -3.02 17.75
C LYS A 114 8.68 -4.53 17.75
N HIS A 115 7.62 -5.31 17.80
CA HIS A 115 7.72 -6.78 17.77
C HIS A 115 8.23 -7.28 16.42
N GLY A 116 7.80 -6.67 15.33
CA GLY A 116 8.32 -6.95 14.01
C GLY A 116 9.81 -6.69 13.90
N SER A 117 10.27 -5.54 14.42
CA SER A 117 11.69 -5.17 14.43
C SER A 117 12.51 -6.13 15.28
N ARG A 118 12.00 -6.54 16.43
CA ARG A 118 12.68 -7.51 17.32
C ARG A 118 12.86 -8.86 16.64
N ARG A 119 11.89 -9.30 15.88
CA ARG A 119 11.98 -10.57 15.12
C ARG A 119 13.08 -10.53 14.06
N LEU A 120 13.33 -9.37 13.48
CA LEU A 120 14.37 -9.21 12.47
C LEU A 120 15.77 -9.28 13.08
N TYR A 121 15.93 -8.95 14.36
CA TYR A 121 17.24 -8.87 15.03
C TYR A 121 17.48 -9.98 16.05
N SER A 122 16.55 -10.90 16.21
CA SER A 122 16.72 -12.02 17.16
C SER A 122 17.16 -13.32 16.43
#